data_b79e71ecbe5ad0cfdaeffd84eae284ad
#
_entry.id   b79e71ecbe5ad0cfdaeffd84eae284ad
#
_cell.length_a   1.000
_cell.length_b   1.000
_cell.length_c   1.000
_cell.angle_alpha   90.00
_cell.angle_beta   90.00
_cell.angle_gamma   90.00
#
_symmetry.space_group_name_H-M   'P 1'
#
loop_
_entity.id
_entity.type
_entity.pdbx_description
1 polymer ?
#
loop_
_entity_poly.entity_id
_entity_poly.type
_entity_poly.pdbx_seq_one_letter_code
_entity_poly.pdbx_strand_id
1 'polypeptide(L)'
;MVRRPILATLGLTLFCALATLNVGGYRYGVQDQSFYIPSILQALDPTLYERDAPLLGAQGVYFIFDEAIASLLTATGLSLPTLFLMLFFASLALLAGSTAAAGWSLYRSRWAVAVLVLGLTLRHRISMTAVNTLEGYLHPRMLAFAVGVTALALFLRGRSWVALGVALAAVSLHPTIAAWFLLLLGVAVLVGDPEARRPLLGIGLALAPVALWLVVDRLGDRLVIMDDTWLALLAHKSYLFSTRWPISAWVANLGTAALLASIYLYRRRLALVSPRETGLVCGCGALLLFFLATLPFVDMGLALAVQLQIGRIFWLIDLLALASLAWLVTAPEY
;
A
#
# COMPACT_ATOMS: atom_id res chain seq x y z
N MET A 1 -4.77 -32.14 16.34
CA MET A 1 -3.90 -31.11 15.75
C MET A 1 -4.10 -30.89 14.24
N VAL A 2 -4.52 -31.87 13.43
CA VAL A 2 -4.65 -31.82 11.96
C VAL A 2 -5.75 -30.84 11.45
N ARG A 3 -6.80 -30.55 12.20
CA ARG A 3 -7.94 -29.70 11.74
C ARG A 3 -7.58 -28.21 11.50
N ARG A 4 -6.61 -27.65 12.23
CA ARG A 4 -6.27 -26.23 12.11
C ARG A 4 -5.59 -25.85 10.78
N PRO A 5 -4.57 -26.57 10.26
CA PRO A 5 -3.99 -26.26 8.97
C PRO A 5 -4.97 -26.43 7.81
N ILE A 6 -5.84 -27.46 7.86
CA ILE A 6 -6.88 -27.68 6.83
C ILE A 6 -7.84 -26.49 6.75
N LEU A 7 -8.35 -26.02 7.87
CA LEU A 7 -9.23 -24.83 7.90
C LEU A 7 -8.55 -23.55 7.41
N ALA A 8 -7.27 -23.38 7.73
CA ALA A 8 -6.49 -22.23 7.24
C ALA A 8 -6.32 -22.30 5.71
N THR A 9 -5.97 -23.48 5.17
CA THR A 9 -5.83 -23.66 3.71
C THR A 9 -7.17 -23.44 3.00
N LEU A 10 -8.26 -24.02 3.50
CA LEU A 10 -9.60 -23.81 2.94
C LEU A 10 -10.01 -22.32 2.97
N GLY A 11 -9.75 -21.63 4.08
CA GLY A 11 -10.03 -20.19 4.20
C GLY A 11 -9.23 -19.37 3.21
N LEU A 12 -7.95 -19.69 3.02
CA LEU A 12 -7.09 -19.02 2.05
C LEU A 12 -7.52 -19.28 0.60
N THR A 13 -7.85 -20.53 0.27
CA THR A 13 -8.37 -20.89 -1.05
C THR A 13 -9.68 -20.16 -1.34
N LEU A 14 -10.60 -20.12 -0.37
CA LEU A 14 -11.87 -19.39 -0.47
C LEU A 14 -11.60 -17.88 -0.68
N PHE A 15 -10.70 -17.29 0.09
CA PHE A 15 -10.32 -15.87 -0.10
C PHE A 15 -9.81 -15.62 -1.52
N CYS A 16 -8.84 -16.40 -2.00
CA CYS A 16 -8.28 -16.24 -3.35
C CYS A 16 -9.36 -16.40 -4.43
N ALA A 17 -10.26 -17.38 -4.28
CA ALA A 17 -11.36 -17.59 -5.21
C ALA A 17 -12.32 -16.40 -5.22
N LEU A 18 -12.82 -15.96 -4.05
CA LEU A 18 -13.74 -14.83 -3.95
C LEU A 18 -13.09 -13.52 -4.42
N ALA A 19 -11.85 -13.24 -4.01
CA ALA A 19 -11.11 -12.07 -4.45
C ALA A 19 -10.96 -12.03 -5.98
N THR A 20 -10.60 -13.17 -6.59
CA THR A 20 -10.46 -13.29 -8.05
C THR A 20 -11.81 -13.12 -8.77
N LEU A 21 -12.90 -13.71 -8.25
CA LEU A 21 -14.24 -13.56 -8.83
C LEU A 21 -14.72 -12.10 -8.74
N ASN A 22 -14.54 -11.46 -7.60
CA ASN A 22 -15.02 -10.09 -7.37
C ASN A 22 -14.26 -9.02 -8.17
N VAL A 23 -13.05 -9.33 -8.65
CA VAL A 23 -12.31 -8.44 -9.58
C VAL A 23 -12.61 -8.73 -11.06
N GLY A 24 -13.49 -9.68 -11.35
CA GLY A 24 -13.86 -10.10 -12.72
C GLY A 24 -12.87 -11.07 -13.37
N GLY A 25 -12.19 -11.88 -12.56
CA GLY A 25 -11.20 -12.88 -13.00
C GLY A 25 -9.77 -12.34 -13.06
N TYR A 26 -8.80 -13.26 -13.15
CA TYR A 26 -7.41 -12.92 -13.44
C TYR A 26 -7.23 -12.56 -14.92
N ARG A 27 -6.44 -11.53 -15.18
CA ARG A 27 -6.10 -11.07 -16.53
C ARG A 27 -4.61 -10.81 -16.66
N TYR A 28 -4.05 -11.15 -17.82
CA TYR A 28 -2.66 -10.93 -18.19
C TYR A 28 -2.57 -9.95 -19.37
N GLY A 29 -1.54 -9.10 -19.37
CA GLY A 29 -1.29 -8.14 -20.46
C GLY A 29 -2.23 -6.92 -20.45
N VAL A 30 -2.78 -6.56 -19.28
CA VAL A 30 -3.76 -5.44 -19.13
C VAL A 30 -3.21 -4.29 -18.32
N GLN A 31 -3.75 -3.10 -18.56
CA GLN A 31 -3.48 -1.89 -17.78
C GLN A 31 -1.97 -1.58 -17.70
N ASP A 32 -1.45 -1.34 -16.47
CA ASP A 32 -0.05 -1.00 -16.25
C ASP A 32 0.94 -2.11 -16.65
N GLN A 33 0.46 -3.34 -16.88
CA GLN A 33 1.29 -4.41 -17.42
C GLN A 33 1.78 -4.12 -18.85
N SER A 34 1.14 -3.19 -19.58
CA SER A 34 1.65 -2.69 -20.87
C SER A 34 3.02 -2.01 -20.77
N PHE A 35 3.42 -1.59 -19.57
CA PHE A 35 4.78 -1.08 -19.29
C PHE A 35 5.68 -2.16 -18.68
N TYR A 36 5.21 -2.87 -17.66
CA TYR A 36 6.04 -3.86 -16.95
C TYR A 36 6.45 -5.05 -17.82
N ILE A 37 5.56 -5.56 -18.69
CA ILE A 37 5.89 -6.69 -19.55
C ILE A 37 7.01 -6.34 -20.54
N PRO A 38 6.94 -5.24 -21.32
CA PRO A 38 8.06 -4.83 -22.17
C PRO A 38 9.35 -4.57 -21.38
N SER A 39 9.31 -3.94 -20.22
CA SER A 39 10.50 -3.70 -19.40
C SER A 39 11.15 -5.00 -18.95
N ILE A 40 10.37 -5.99 -18.50
CA ILE A 40 10.88 -7.31 -18.12
C ILE A 40 11.50 -8.04 -19.33
N LEU A 41 10.84 -8.00 -20.50
CA LEU A 41 11.35 -8.62 -21.73
C LEU A 41 12.64 -7.94 -22.18
N GLN A 42 12.74 -6.62 -22.08
CA GLN A 42 13.97 -5.88 -22.38
C GLN A 42 15.10 -6.22 -21.39
N ALA A 43 14.80 -6.43 -20.11
CA ALA A 43 15.79 -6.87 -19.12
C ALA A 43 16.31 -8.31 -19.44
N LEU A 44 15.52 -9.15 -20.10
CA LEU A 44 15.94 -10.49 -20.55
C LEU A 44 16.71 -10.45 -21.86
N ASP A 45 16.29 -9.59 -22.78
CA ASP A 45 16.90 -9.40 -24.10
C ASP A 45 16.97 -7.89 -24.44
N PRO A 46 18.11 -7.24 -24.23
CA PRO A 46 18.28 -5.80 -24.47
C PRO A 46 18.08 -5.38 -25.94
N THR A 47 18.02 -6.30 -26.89
CA THR A 47 17.74 -5.97 -28.30
C THR A 47 16.25 -5.75 -28.57
N LEU A 48 15.38 -6.09 -27.60
CA LEU A 48 13.96 -5.81 -27.70
C LEU A 48 13.67 -4.36 -27.29
N TYR A 49 12.75 -3.73 -27.98
CA TYR A 49 12.26 -2.38 -27.68
C TYR A 49 13.34 -1.29 -27.63
N GLU A 50 14.40 -1.39 -28.43
CA GLU A 50 15.53 -0.41 -28.46
C GLU A 50 15.04 1.04 -28.56
N ARG A 51 14.00 1.29 -29.39
CA ARG A 51 13.44 2.63 -29.59
C ARG A 51 12.75 3.17 -28.33
N ASP A 52 12.13 2.28 -27.55
CA ASP A 52 11.36 2.63 -26.34
C ASP A 52 12.19 2.47 -25.05
N ALA A 53 13.44 2.03 -25.16
CA ALA A 53 14.32 1.77 -24.03
C ALA A 53 14.44 2.94 -23.03
N PRO A 54 14.53 4.22 -23.45
CA PRO A 54 14.56 5.35 -22.50
C PRO A 54 13.26 5.48 -21.70
N LEU A 55 12.10 5.17 -22.29
CA LEU A 55 10.81 5.20 -21.63
C LEU A 55 10.67 4.04 -20.64
N LEU A 56 11.03 2.83 -21.07
CA LEU A 56 10.94 1.62 -20.24
C LEU A 56 11.90 1.70 -19.05
N GLY A 57 13.14 2.14 -19.27
CA GLY A 57 14.14 2.33 -18.22
C GLY A 57 13.84 3.46 -17.22
N ALA A 58 12.99 4.42 -17.58
CA ALA A 58 12.68 5.55 -16.71
C ALA A 58 12.03 5.17 -15.37
N GLN A 59 11.35 4.03 -15.29
CA GLN A 59 10.77 3.50 -14.05
C GLN A 59 11.75 2.64 -13.25
N GLY A 60 12.63 1.88 -13.93
CA GLY A 60 13.62 1.00 -13.30
C GLY A 60 14.64 1.73 -12.42
N VAL A 61 14.77 3.07 -12.53
CA VAL A 61 15.62 3.87 -11.65
C VAL A 61 15.16 3.85 -10.19
N TYR A 62 13.89 3.58 -9.93
CA TYR A 62 13.29 3.73 -8.60
C TYR A 62 12.95 2.40 -7.91
N PHE A 63 12.89 1.29 -8.63
CA PHE A 63 12.56 -0.03 -8.08
C PHE A 63 13.09 -1.14 -8.98
N ILE A 64 13.24 -2.33 -8.43
CA ILE A 64 13.91 -3.47 -9.07
C ILE A 64 12.93 -4.58 -9.49
N PHE A 65 11.64 -4.25 -9.63
CA PHE A 65 10.62 -5.28 -9.90
C PHE A 65 10.87 -6.00 -11.23
N ASP A 66 11.21 -5.26 -12.27
CA ASP A 66 11.38 -5.80 -13.62
C ASP A 66 12.59 -6.73 -13.71
N GLU A 67 13.72 -6.32 -13.13
CA GLU A 67 14.95 -7.12 -13.05
C GLU A 67 14.77 -8.35 -12.14
N ALA A 68 14.03 -8.20 -11.05
CA ALA A 68 13.74 -9.32 -10.14
C ALA A 68 12.88 -10.39 -10.85
N ILE A 69 11.87 -9.96 -11.62
CA ILE A 69 11.05 -10.89 -12.43
C ILE A 69 11.88 -11.54 -13.53
N ALA A 70 12.71 -10.78 -14.27
CA ALA A 70 13.60 -11.31 -15.29
C ALA A 70 14.57 -12.36 -14.70
N SER A 71 15.15 -12.08 -13.53
CA SER A 71 16.02 -13.01 -12.81
C SER A 71 15.27 -14.29 -12.39
N LEU A 72 14.03 -14.16 -11.90
CA LEU A 72 13.20 -15.32 -11.54
C LEU A 72 12.85 -16.17 -12.78
N LEU A 73 12.53 -15.55 -13.91
CA LEU A 73 12.27 -16.27 -15.18
C LEU A 73 13.50 -17.07 -15.60
N THR A 74 14.67 -16.45 -15.59
CA THR A 74 15.94 -17.10 -15.95
C THR A 74 16.27 -18.27 -14.98
N ALA A 75 16.04 -18.07 -13.69
CA ALA A 75 16.35 -19.09 -12.68
C ALA A 75 15.36 -20.27 -12.69
N THR A 76 14.09 -20.04 -13.03
CA THR A 76 13.04 -21.06 -12.94
C THR A 76 12.68 -21.70 -14.29
N GLY A 77 12.98 -21.05 -15.40
CA GLY A 77 12.55 -21.49 -16.73
C GLY A 77 11.04 -21.38 -16.98
N LEU A 78 10.30 -20.72 -16.07
CA LEU A 78 8.86 -20.52 -16.21
C LEU A 78 8.55 -19.51 -17.31
N SER A 79 7.36 -19.63 -17.92
CA SER A 79 6.86 -18.57 -18.80
C SER A 79 6.42 -17.35 -17.97
N LEU A 80 6.55 -16.14 -18.54
CA LEU A 80 6.16 -14.90 -17.88
C LEU A 80 4.68 -14.90 -17.44
N PRO A 81 3.70 -15.36 -18.27
CA PRO A 81 2.32 -15.46 -17.81
C PRO A 81 2.12 -16.39 -16.61
N THR A 82 2.85 -17.52 -16.57
CA THR A 82 2.79 -18.47 -15.45
C THR A 82 3.35 -17.86 -14.17
N LEU A 83 4.51 -17.21 -14.25
CA LEU A 83 5.11 -16.54 -13.10
C LEU A 83 4.20 -15.42 -12.58
N PHE A 84 3.59 -14.62 -13.47
CA PHE A 84 2.65 -13.57 -13.08
C PHE A 84 1.41 -14.13 -12.38
N LEU A 85 0.86 -15.24 -12.85
CA LEU A 85 -0.27 -15.90 -12.19
C LEU A 85 0.10 -16.40 -10.79
N MET A 86 1.27 -17.02 -10.65
CA MET A 86 1.75 -17.50 -9.35
C MET A 86 1.97 -16.34 -8.35
N LEU A 87 2.61 -15.26 -8.80
CA LEU A 87 2.84 -14.07 -7.97
C LEU A 87 1.54 -13.32 -7.66
N PHE A 88 0.56 -13.33 -8.54
CA PHE A 88 -0.77 -12.80 -8.27
C PHE A 88 -1.42 -13.54 -7.09
N PHE A 89 -1.47 -14.87 -7.12
CA PHE A 89 -2.03 -15.64 -6.01
C PHE A 89 -1.17 -15.56 -4.74
N ALA A 90 0.16 -15.48 -4.86
CA ALA A 90 1.05 -15.24 -3.73
C ALA A 90 0.76 -13.89 -3.06
N SER A 91 0.52 -12.83 -3.85
CA SER A 91 0.15 -11.50 -3.34
C SER A 91 -1.18 -11.54 -2.58
N LEU A 92 -2.20 -12.22 -3.13
CA LEU A 92 -3.49 -12.40 -2.47
C LEU A 92 -3.36 -13.21 -1.18
N ALA A 93 -2.58 -14.30 -1.20
CA ALA A 93 -2.35 -15.13 -0.03
C ALA A 93 -1.62 -14.36 1.09
N LEU A 94 -0.59 -13.58 0.72
CA LEU A 94 0.13 -12.73 1.66
C LEU A 94 -0.79 -11.67 2.25
N LEU A 95 -1.61 -11.02 1.43
CA LEU A 95 -2.56 -10.00 1.88
C LEU A 95 -3.58 -10.60 2.85
N ALA A 96 -4.18 -11.74 2.52
CA ALA A 96 -5.15 -12.43 3.40
C ALA A 96 -4.52 -12.83 4.74
N GLY A 97 -3.36 -13.47 4.69
CA GLY A 97 -2.65 -13.93 5.90
C GLY A 97 -2.21 -12.77 6.80
N SER A 98 -1.64 -11.71 6.23
CA SER A 98 -1.22 -10.54 6.98
C SER A 98 -2.39 -9.74 7.54
N THR A 99 -3.49 -9.60 6.79
CA THR A 99 -4.73 -8.97 7.26
C THR A 99 -5.36 -9.76 8.39
N ALA A 100 -5.44 -11.10 8.27
CA ALA A 100 -5.92 -11.95 9.36
C ALA A 100 -5.04 -11.83 10.62
N ALA A 101 -3.72 -11.77 10.43
CA ALA A 101 -2.76 -11.59 11.52
C ALA A 101 -2.88 -10.23 12.22
N ALA A 102 -3.08 -9.16 11.45
CA ALA A 102 -3.33 -7.81 11.97
C ALA A 102 -4.66 -7.74 12.73
N GLY A 103 -5.74 -8.23 12.11
CA GLY A 103 -7.07 -8.27 12.74
C GLY A 103 -7.10 -9.08 14.03
N TRP A 104 -6.41 -10.23 14.06
CA TRP A 104 -6.27 -11.02 15.29
C TRP A 104 -5.48 -10.27 16.38
N SER A 105 -4.44 -9.55 15.99
CA SER A 105 -3.63 -8.77 16.95
C SER A 105 -4.41 -7.59 17.54
N LEU A 106 -5.30 -6.97 16.74
CA LEU A 106 -6.13 -5.85 17.16
C LEU A 106 -7.30 -6.29 18.05
N TYR A 107 -8.02 -7.36 17.66
CA TYR A 107 -9.35 -7.60 18.21
C TYR A 107 -9.52 -8.92 18.95
N ARG A 108 -8.61 -9.89 18.78
CA ARG A 108 -8.68 -11.24 19.39
C ARG A 108 -10.04 -11.95 19.15
N SER A 109 -10.77 -11.54 18.13
CA SER A 109 -12.07 -12.08 17.73
C SER A 109 -11.97 -12.80 16.40
N ARG A 110 -12.41 -14.07 16.38
CA ARG A 110 -12.46 -14.87 15.13
C ARG A 110 -13.46 -14.30 14.14
N TRP A 111 -14.58 -13.78 14.63
CA TRP A 111 -15.61 -13.19 13.80
C TRP A 111 -15.16 -11.88 13.18
N ALA A 112 -14.51 -11.01 13.94
CA ALA A 112 -13.93 -9.79 13.41
C ALA A 112 -12.88 -10.08 12.33
N VAL A 113 -12.01 -11.08 12.54
CA VAL A 113 -11.04 -11.52 11.52
C VAL A 113 -11.75 -12.09 10.29
N ALA A 114 -12.76 -12.93 10.46
CA ALA A 114 -13.49 -13.51 9.35
C ALA A 114 -14.20 -12.44 8.51
N VAL A 115 -14.92 -11.51 9.15
CA VAL A 115 -15.60 -10.38 8.48
C VAL A 115 -14.60 -9.47 7.79
N LEU A 116 -13.45 -9.17 8.42
CA LEU A 116 -12.38 -8.36 7.83
C LEU A 116 -11.83 -9.01 6.55
N VAL A 117 -11.44 -10.29 6.64
CA VAL A 117 -10.85 -11.02 5.50
C VAL A 117 -11.88 -11.21 4.38
N LEU A 118 -13.11 -11.54 4.70
CA LEU A 118 -14.18 -11.64 3.71
C LEU A 118 -14.53 -10.28 3.11
N GLY A 119 -14.63 -9.23 3.92
CA GLY A 119 -14.88 -7.86 3.45
C GLY A 119 -13.80 -7.37 2.50
N LEU A 120 -12.54 -7.76 2.73
CA LEU A 120 -11.44 -7.40 1.83
C LEU A 120 -11.58 -8.05 0.43
N THR A 121 -12.31 -9.16 0.28
CA THR A 121 -12.61 -9.74 -1.05
C THR A 121 -13.55 -8.88 -1.88
N LEU A 122 -14.32 -7.98 -1.25
CA LEU A 122 -15.26 -7.10 -1.92
C LEU A 122 -14.50 -5.92 -2.52
N ARG A 123 -14.14 -6.07 -3.81
CA ARG A 123 -13.44 -5.00 -4.52
C ARG A 123 -14.28 -3.72 -4.53
N HIS A 124 -13.70 -2.64 -4.07
CA HIS A 124 -14.24 -1.30 -4.28
C HIS A 124 -13.14 -0.33 -4.71
N ARG A 125 -13.56 0.76 -5.32
CA ARG A 125 -12.67 1.82 -5.78
C ARG A 125 -12.50 2.85 -4.68
N ILE A 126 -11.27 3.18 -4.35
CA ILE A 126 -10.97 4.32 -3.47
C ILE A 126 -11.08 5.59 -4.31
N SER A 127 -12.00 6.46 -3.91
CA SER A 127 -12.47 7.56 -4.75
C SER A 127 -11.32 8.47 -5.20
N MET A 128 -11.22 8.70 -6.51
CA MET A 128 -10.24 9.61 -7.15
C MET A 128 -8.77 9.35 -6.81
N THR A 129 -8.38 8.09 -6.52
CA THR A 129 -6.98 7.72 -6.21
C THR A 129 -6.32 6.83 -7.26
N ALA A 130 -7.07 6.40 -8.27
CA ALA A 130 -6.68 5.38 -9.24
C ALA A 130 -6.28 4.03 -8.60
N VAL A 131 -6.79 3.75 -7.40
CA VAL A 131 -6.57 2.50 -6.68
C VAL A 131 -7.90 1.80 -6.43
N ASN A 132 -7.91 0.50 -6.63
CA ASN A 132 -8.94 -0.39 -6.11
C ASN A 132 -8.36 -1.18 -4.93
N THR A 133 -9.21 -1.62 -4.02
CA THR A 133 -8.78 -2.47 -2.90
C THR A 133 -8.15 -3.77 -3.34
N LEU A 134 -8.59 -4.30 -4.49
CA LEU A 134 -8.03 -5.46 -5.18
C LEU A 134 -7.96 -5.22 -6.69
N GLU A 135 -6.95 -5.79 -7.34
CA GLU A 135 -6.77 -5.76 -8.79
C GLU A 135 -6.88 -7.17 -9.36
N GLY A 136 -7.41 -7.30 -10.61
CA GLY A 136 -7.55 -8.59 -11.30
C GLY A 136 -6.30 -9.01 -12.09
N TYR A 137 -5.13 -8.48 -11.76
CA TYR A 137 -3.86 -8.75 -12.41
C TYR A 137 -2.70 -8.50 -11.47
N LEU A 138 -1.54 -9.10 -11.74
CA LEU A 138 -0.34 -8.81 -10.96
C LEU A 138 0.08 -7.36 -11.17
N HIS A 139 0.25 -6.63 -10.08
CA HIS A 139 0.75 -5.26 -10.08
C HIS A 139 1.76 -5.07 -8.94
N PRO A 140 2.94 -4.46 -9.16
CA PRO A 140 3.93 -4.23 -8.11
C PRO A 140 3.35 -3.52 -6.87
N ARG A 141 2.45 -2.56 -7.06
CA ARG A 141 1.80 -1.85 -5.94
C ARG A 141 0.96 -2.76 -5.05
N MET A 142 0.28 -3.79 -5.61
CA MET A 142 -0.50 -4.75 -4.82
C MET A 142 0.40 -5.64 -3.97
N LEU A 143 1.53 -6.08 -4.54
CA LEU A 143 2.53 -6.85 -3.81
C LEU A 143 3.16 -5.99 -2.71
N ALA A 144 3.56 -4.74 -3.01
CA ALA A 144 4.08 -3.80 -2.03
C ALA A 144 3.07 -3.51 -0.91
N PHE A 145 1.78 -3.39 -1.25
CA PHE A 145 0.71 -3.22 -0.27
C PHE A 145 0.58 -4.44 0.65
N ALA A 146 0.58 -5.66 0.11
CA ALA A 146 0.53 -6.89 0.91
C ALA A 146 1.74 -7.02 1.85
N VAL A 147 2.95 -6.64 1.39
CA VAL A 147 4.16 -6.56 2.22
C VAL A 147 4.01 -5.47 3.30
N GLY A 148 3.45 -4.32 2.96
CA GLY A 148 3.15 -3.25 3.92
C GLY A 148 2.16 -3.69 5.00
N VAL A 149 1.09 -4.42 4.64
CA VAL A 149 0.15 -5.00 5.61
C VAL A 149 0.83 -6.04 6.50
N THR A 150 1.80 -6.80 5.95
CA THR A 150 2.65 -7.69 6.77
C THR A 150 3.44 -6.89 7.80
N ALA A 151 3.99 -5.75 7.42
CA ALA A 151 4.69 -4.86 8.35
C ALA A 151 3.75 -4.34 9.45
N LEU A 152 2.51 -3.95 9.13
CA LEU A 152 1.50 -3.59 10.15
C LEU A 152 1.23 -4.74 11.13
N ALA A 153 1.08 -5.96 10.63
CA ALA A 153 0.85 -7.13 11.48
C ALA A 153 2.04 -7.43 12.41
N LEU A 154 3.27 -7.23 11.93
CA LEU A 154 4.50 -7.37 12.72
C LEU A 154 4.61 -6.30 13.80
N PHE A 155 4.30 -5.04 13.47
CA PHE A 155 4.25 -3.95 14.45
C PHE A 155 3.24 -4.23 15.57
N LEU A 156 2.02 -4.65 15.22
CA LEU A 156 0.99 -5.02 16.19
C LEU A 156 1.39 -6.18 17.10
N ARG A 157 2.30 -7.04 16.64
CA ARG A 157 2.89 -8.15 17.43
C ARG A 157 4.12 -7.77 18.26
N GLY A 158 4.48 -6.49 18.30
CA GLY A 158 5.61 -6.01 19.07
C GLY A 158 6.96 -6.08 18.37
N ARG A 159 6.99 -6.33 17.06
CA ARG A 159 8.23 -6.45 16.27
C ARG A 159 8.49 -5.18 15.45
N SER A 160 8.58 -4.03 16.12
CA SER A 160 8.64 -2.70 15.46
C SER A 160 9.81 -2.58 14.47
N TRP A 161 11.01 -3.05 14.82
CA TRP A 161 12.17 -2.98 13.92
C TRP A 161 12.03 -3.87 12.69
N VAL A 162 11.50 -5.08 12.88
CA VAL A 162 11.23 -5.99 11.74
C VAL A 162 10.14 -5.39 10.85
N ALA A 163 9.12 -4.78 11.43
CA ALA A 163 8.06 -4.09 10.69
C ALA A 163 8.61 -2.95 9.82
N LEU A 164 9.48 -2.10 10.38
CA LEU A 164 10.14 -1.03 9.62
C LEU A 164 11.04 -1.59 8.52
N GLY A 165 11.81 -2.64 8.80
CA GLY A 165 12.64 -3.32 7.80
C GLY A 165 11.83 -3.92 6.65
N VAL A 166 10.69 -4.57 6.95
CA VAL A 166 9.78 -5.12 5.93
C VAL A 166 9.13 -4.01 5.10
N ALA A 167 8.72 -2.90 5.73
CA ALA A 167 8.19 -1.75 5.01
C ALA A 167 9.25 -1.08 4.13
N LEU A 168 10.51 -1.02 4.60
CA LEU A 168 11.64 -0.51 3.81
C LEU A 168 11.94 -1.43 2.62
N ALA A 169 11.91 -2.74 2.80
CA ALA A 169 12.08 -3.68 1.69
C ALA A 169 11.00 -3.54 0.61
N ALA A 170 9.78 -3.10 0.95
CA ALA A 170 8.73 -2.83 -0.02
C ALA A 170 9.07 -1.66 -0.98
N VAL A 171 10.06 -0.81 -0.66
CA VAL A 171 10.55 0.26 -1.55
C VAL A 171 11.05 -0.32 -2.87
N SER A 172 11.73 -1.47 -2.82
CA SER A 172 12.23 -2.18 -4.00
C SER A 172 11.13 -2.66 -4.95
N LEU A 173 9.91 -2.82 -4.45
CA LEU A 173 8.73 -3.24 -5.23
C LEU A 173 7.93 -2.04 -5.74
N HIS A 174 7.66 -1.05 -4.87
CA HIS A 174 6.89 0.13 -5.23
C HIS A 174 7.15 1.29 -4.24
N PRO A 175 8.05 2.23 -4.57
CA PRO A 175 8.53 3.25 -3.63
C PRO A 175 7.43 4.09 -2.99
N THR A 176 6.45 4.56 -3.77
CA THR A 176 5.40 5.44 -3.22
C THR A 176 4.50 4.73 -2.23
N ILE A 177 4.07 3.49 -2.51
CA ILE A 177 3.27 2.70 -1.55
C ILE A 177 4.08 2.41 -0.29
N ALA A 178 5.34 2.01 -0.43
CA ALA A 178 6.22 1.77 0.70
C ALA A 178 6.43 3.03 1.55
N ALA A 179 6.58 4.22 0.92
CA ALA A 179 6.71 5.49 1.63
C ALA A 179 5.51 5.78 2.55
N TRP A 180 4.29 5.47 2.10
CA TRP A 180 3.10 5.64 2.92
C TRP A 180 3.07 4.69 4.11
N PHE A 181 3.48 3.45 3.94
CA PHE A 181 3.64 2.51 5.05
C PHE A 181 4.75 2.92 6.01
N LEU A 182 5.88 3.42 5.51
CA LEU A 182 6.99 3.92 6.34
C LEU A 182 6.58 5.14 7.16
N LEU A 183 5.86 6.10 6.57
CA LEU A 183 5.35 7.27 7.29
C LEU A 183 4.36 6.85 8.37
N LEU A 184 3.38 6.00 8.02
CA LEU A 184 2.40 5.48 8.97
C LEU A 184 3.08 4.74 10.11
N LEU A 185 3.97 3.77 9.79
CA LEU A 185 4.66 2.95 10.79
C LEU A 185 5.67 3.75 11.61
N GLY A 186 6.37 4.71 11.00
CA GLY A 186 7.27 5.59 11.73
C GLY A 186 6.54 6.31 12.87
N VAL A 187 5.41 6.95 12.56
CA VAL A 187 4.58 7.61 13.58
C VAL A 187 3.96 6.58 14.54
N ALA A 188 3.51 5.43 14.02
CA ALA A 188 2.95 4.39 14.88
C ALA A 188 3.95 3.86 15.91
N VAL A 189 5.22 3.70 15.55
CA VAL A 189 6.29 3.29 16.46
C VAL A 189 6.59 4.41 17.47
N LEU A 190 6.68 5.67 17.02
CA LEU A 190 6.93 6.80 17.90
C LEU A 190 5.85 6.97 18.99
N VAL A 191 4.60 6.66 18.67
CA VAL A 191 3.47 6.77 19.58
C VAL A 191 3.25 5.49 20.39
N GLY A 192 3.28 4.33 19.72
CA GLY A 192 2.79 3.05 20.24
C GLY A 192 3.88 2.13 20.81
N ASP A 193 5.17 2.47 20.65
CA ASP A 193 6.29 1.65 21.14
C ASP A 193 7.33 2.51 21.87
N PRO A 194 7.23 2.67 23.21
CA PRO A 194 8.14 3.49 24.00
C PRO A 194 9.60 3.05 23.93
N GLU A 195 9.86 1.74 23.77
CA GLU A 195 11.23 1.19 23.72
C GLU A 195 11.92 1.53 22.40
N ALA A 196 11.19 1.47 21.29
CA ALA A 196 11.72 1.78 19.96
C ALA A 196 11.75 3.29 19.66
N ARG A 197 10.99 4.11 20.38
CA ARG A 197 10.84 5.56 20.13
C ARG A 197 12.17 6.30 20.11
N ARG A 198 12.97 6.20 21.19
CA ARG A 198 14.23 6.95 21.33
C ARG A 198 15.26 6.54 20.27
N PRO A 199 15.55 5.23 20.06
CA PRO A 199 16.45 4.82 18.99
C PRO A 199 15.96 5.25 17.60
N LEU A 200 14.65 5.17 17.32
CA LEU A 200 14.09 5.58 16.03
C LEU A 200 14.29 7.08 15.79
N LEU A 201 14.05 7.92 16.80
CA LEU A 201 14.33 9.36 16.69
C LEU A 201 15.82 9.64 16.45
N GLY A 202 16.72 8.96 17.19
CA GLY A 202 18.16 9.10 17.00
C GLY A 202 18.60 8.73 15.59
N ILE A 203 18.14 7.58 15.09
CA ILE A 203 18.41 7.12 13.71
C ILE A 203 17.84 8.10 12.69
N GLY A 204 16.58 8.53 12.88
CA GLY A 204 15.93 9.49 11.98
C GLY A 204 16.70 10.82 11.89
N LEU A 205 17.12 11.37 13.01
CA LEU A 205 17.95 12.59 13.04
C LEU A 205 19.30 12.38 12.40
N ALA A 206 19.98 11.26 12.65
CA ALA A 206 21.27 10.94 12.07
C ALA A 206 21.19 10.74 10.54
N LEU A 207 20.11 10.15 10.04
CA LEU A 207 19.92 9.88 8.62
C LEU A 207 19.23 11.04 7.86
N ALA A 208 18.65 12.03 8.56
CA ALA A 208 17.94 13.15 7.92
C ALA A 208 18.79 13.91 6.89
N PRO A 209 20.09 14.24 7.12
CA PRO A 209 20.91 14.88 6.11
C PRO A 209 21.12 14.01 4.87
N VAL A 210 21.33 12.70 5.06
CA VAL A 210 21.51 11.75 3.96
C VAL A 210 20.22 11.60 3.16
N ALA A 211 19.08 11.51 3.85
CA ALA A 211 17.76 11.44 3.21
C ALA A 211 17.46 12.71 2.40
N LEU A 212 17.78 13.89 2.96
CA LEU A 212 17.64 15.16 2.25
C LEU A 212 18.52 15.22 1.00
N TRP A 213 19.79 14.82 1.14
CA TRP A 213 20.71 14.76 0.01
C TRP A 213 20.20 13.82 -1.09
N LEU A 214 19.72 12.61 -0.72
CA LEU A 214 19.16 11.66 -1.68
C LEU A 214 17.91 12.22 -2.37
N VAL A 215 17.03 12.92 -1.66
CA VAL A 215 15.86 13.56 -2.26
C VAL A 215 16.29 14.61 -3.29
N VAL A 216 17.26 15.46 -2.95
CA VAL A 216 17.76 16.49 -3.89
C VAL A 216 18.47 15.85 -5.07
N ASP A 217 19.36 14.86 -4.85
CA ASP A 217 20.12 14.18 -5.90
C ASP A 217 19.24 13.37 -6.85
N ARG A 218 18.29 12.58 -6.30
CA ARG A 218 17.48 11.61 -7.09
C ARG A 218 16.16 12.18 -7.57
N LEU A 219 15.63 13.19 -6.90
CA LEU A 219 14.33 13.78 -7.20
C LEU A 219 14.40 15.27 -7.52
N GLY A 220 15.62 15.84 -7.62
CA GLY A 220 15.83 17.26 -7.91
C GLY A 220 15.15 17.71 -9.21
N ASP A 221 15.23 16.91 -10.26
CA ASP A 221 14.55 17.14 -11.54
C ASP A 221 13.01 17.16 -11.44
N ARG A 222 12.47 16.70 -10.32
CA ARG A 222 11.03 16.72 -10.01
C ARG A 222 10.62 17.89 -9.11
N LEU A 223 11.59 18.66 -8.61
CA LEU A 223 11.36 19.88 -7.82
C LEU A 223 11.15 21.10 -8.73
N VAL A 224 10.37 20.92 -9.80
CA VAL A 224 10.06 21.94 -10.81
C VAL A 224 8.55 22.10 -10.92
N ILE A 225 8.10 23.30 -11.26
CA ILE A 225 6.71 23.56 -11.62
C ILE A 225 6.51 23.09 -13.06
N MET A 226 5.50 22.25 -13.28
CA MET A 226 5.15 21.77 -14.62
C MET A 226 4.63 22.92 -15.49
N ASP A 227 5.07 22.97 -16.74
CA ASP A 227 4.59 23.89 -17.73
C ASP A 227 3.15 23.52 -18.23
N ASP A 228 2.55 24.42 -19.01
CA ASP A 228 1.19 24.22 -19.51
C ASP A 228 1.07 23.00 -20.42
N THR A 229 2.12 22.65 -21.17
CA THR A 229 2.15 21.48 -22.05
C THR A 229 2.10 20.21 -21.21
N TRP A 230 2.93 20.12 -20.17
CA TRP A 230 2.95 18.98 -19.26
C TRP A 230 1.63 18.84 -18.50
N LEU A 231 1.10 19.94 -17.97
CA LEU A 231 -0.21 19.96 -17.30
C LEU A 231 -1.33 19.52 -18.23
N ALA A 232 -1.35 19.96 -19.49
CA ALA A 232 -2.33 19.54 -20.50
C ALA A 232 -2.27 18.03 -20.78
N LEU A 233 -1.06 17.46 -20.88
CA LEU A 233 -0.86 16.02 -21.06
C LEU A 233 -1.39 15.20 -19.87
N LEU A 234 -1.32 15.72 -18.65
CA LEU A 234 -1.81 15.08 -17.44
C LEU A 234 -3.27 15.37 -17.11
N ALA A 235 -3.93 16.30 -17.79
CA ALA A 235 -5.28 16.75 -17.46
C ALA A 235 -6.32 15.62 -17.41
N HIS A 236 -6.16 14.58 -18.25
CA HIS A 236 -7.05 13.40 -18.26
C HIS A 236 -6.86 12.49 -17.02
N LYS A 237 -5.75 12.63 -16.28
CA LYS A 237 -5.45 11.87 -15.06
C LYS A 237 -5.92 12.63 -13.82
N SER A 238 -7.21 12.89 -13.71
CA SER A 238 -7.81 13.70 -12.64
C SER A 238 -7.45 13.25 -11.22
N TYR A 239 -7.09 11.98 -11.03
CA TYR A 239 -6.66 11.45 -9.74
C TYR A 239 -5.32 12.02 -9.23
N LEU A 240 -4.52 12.62 -10.12
CA LEU A 240 -3.24 13.27 -9.77
C LEU A 240 -3.46 14.62 -9.06
N PHE A 241 -4.56 15.30 -9.37
CA PHE A 241 -4.84 16.66 -8.91
C PHE A 241 -5.93 16.66 -7.84
N SER A 242 -5.51 16.36 -6.59
CA SER A 242 -6.44 16.23 -5.47
C SER A 242 -7.26 17.51 -5.21
N THR A 243 -6.72 18.68 -5.51
CA THR A 243 -7.41 19.97 -5.40
C THR A 243 -8.62 20.11 -6.36
N ARG A 244 -8.62 19.32 -7.44
CA ARG A 244 -9.68 19.29 -8.46
C ARG A 244 -10.68 18.15 -8.27
N TRP A 245 -10.59 17.41 -7.16
CA TRP A 245 -11.52 16.32 -6.89
C TRP A 245 -12.94 16.84 -6.66
N PRO A 246 -13.97 16.12 -7.12
CA PRO A 246 -15.36 16.48 -6.80
C PRO A 246 -15.62 16.30 -5.30
N ILE A 247 -16.58 17.05 -4.77
CA ILE A 247 -16.96 17.02 -3.34
C ILE A 247 -17.27 15.59 -2.89
N SER A 248 -17.90 14.78 -3.74
CA SER A 248 -18.21 13.38 -3.44
C SER A 248 -16.96 12.54 -3.11
N ALA A 249 -15.83 12.80 -3.77
CA ALA A 249 -14.56 12.11 -3.47
C ALA A 249 -13.97 12.55 -2.13
N TRP A 250 -14.06 13.83 -1.82
CA TRP A 250 -13.67 14.37 -0.51
C TRP A 250 -14.51 13.76 0.60
N VAL A 251 -15.84 13.75 0.43
CA VAL A 251 -16.78 13.16 1.41
C VAL A 251 -16.51 11.67 1.59
N ALA A 252 -16.29 10.91 0.52
CA ALA A 252 -16.00 9.48 0.60
C ALA A 252 -14.69 9.22 1.37
N ASN A 253 -13.60 9.86 0.96
CA ASN A 253 -12.27 9.61 1.54
C ASN A 253 -12.16 10.12 2.99
N LEU A 254 -12.62 11.34 3.26
CA LEU A 254 -12.63 11.89 4.62
C LEU A 254 -13.66 11.20 5.52
N GLY A 255 -14.79 10.76 4.96
CA GLY A 255 -15.78 9.95 5.66
C GLY A 255 -15.21 8.61 6.15
N THR A 256 -14.39 7.95 5.32
CA THR A 256 -13.65 6.74 5.72
C THR A 256 -12.68 7.03 6.87
N ALA A 257 -11.94 8.14 6.81
CA ALA A 257 -11.05 8.55 7.89
C ALA A 257 -11.83 8.90 9.17
N ALA A 258 -12.96 9.59 9.05
CA ALA A 258 -13.85 9.92 10.17
C ALA A 258 -14.46 8.66 10.80
N LEU A 259 -14.84 7.66 9.99
CA LEU A 259 -15.32 6.36 10.46
C LEU A 259 -14.27 5.65 11.31
N LEU A 260 -13.03 5.55 10.81
CA LEU A 260 -11.90 4.99 11.55
C LEU A 260 -11.72 5.70 12.89
N ALA A 261 -11.67 7.05 12.88
CA ALA A 261 -11.50 7.85 14.07
C ALA A 261 -12.65 7.66 15.07
N SER A 262 -13.90 7.62 14.60
CA SER A 262 -15.09 7.45 15.44
C SER A 262 -15.11 6.09 16.13
N ILE A 263 -14.81 5.01 15.40
CA ILE A 263 -14.75 3.65 15.98
C ILE A 263 -13.57 3.56 16.98
N TYR A 264 -12.43 4.14 16.63
CA TYR A 264 -11.28 4.21 17.56
C TYR A 264 -11.66 4.94 18.86
N LEU A 265 -12.31 6.10 18.78
CA LEU A 265 -12.74 6.86 19.97
C LEU A 265 -13.77 6.09 20.80
N TYR A 266 -14.70 5.39 20.15
CA TYR A 266 -15.65 4.51 20.82
C TYR A 266 -14.93 3.37 21.58
N ARG A 267 -14.02 2.66 20.92
CA ARG A 267 -13.19 1.61 21.54
C ARG A 267 -12.33 2.14 22.68
N ARG A 268 -11.79 3.36 22.54
CA ARG A 268 -11.00 4.02 23.59
C ARG A 268 -11.84 4.32 24.83
N ARG A 269 -13.09 4.74 24.65
CA ARG A 269 -14.04 4.95 25.78
C ARG A 269 -14.33 3.65 26.52
N LEU A 270 -14.33 2.53 25.80
CA LEU A 270 -14.51 1.18 26.38
C LEU A 270 -13.20 0.58 26.95
N ALA A 271 -12.11 1.33 26.97
CA ALA A 271 -10.78 0.86 27.40
C ALA A 271 -10.27 -0.38 26.63
N LEU A 272 -10.68 -0.56 25.36
CA LEU A 272 -10.33 -1.71 24.52
C LEU A 272 -9.13 -1.44 23.59
N VAL A 273 -8.58 -0.22 23.59
CA VAL A 273 -7.53 0.21 22.67
C VAL A 273 -6.15 -0.05 23.24
N SER A 274 -5.28 -0.69 22.46
CA SER A 274 -3.88 -0.86 22.81
C SER A 274 -3.04 0.37 22.41
N PRO A 275 -1.84 0.58 23.04
CA PRO A 275 -0.92 1.64 22.60
C PRO A 275 -0.53 1.52 21.11
N ARG A 276 -0.39 0.30 20.58
CA ARG A 276 -0.06 0.06 19.17
C ARG A 276 -1.20 0.40 18.23
N GLU A 277 -2.45 0.12 18.62
CA GLU A 277 -3.63 0.58 17.89
C GLU A 277 -3.69 2.10 17.85
N THR A 278 -3.45 2.77 18.97
CA THR A 278 -3.31 4.23 19.04
C THR A 278 -2.22 4.73 18.08
N GLY A 279 -1.07 4.06 18.07
CA GLY A 279 0.02 4.36 17.13
C GLY A 279 -0.42 4.31 15.67
N LEU A 280 -1.14 3.26 15.25
CA LEU A 280 -1.65 3.14 13.87
C LEU A 280 -2.63 4.27 13.51
N VAL A 281 -3.55 4.60 14.42
CA VAL A 281 -4.51 5.69 14.17
C VAL A 281 -3.80 7.05 14.09
N CYS A 282 -2.80 7.30 14.94
CA CYS A 282 -1.96 8.49 14.84
C CYS A 282 -1.15 8.50 13.53
N GLY A 283 -0.66 7.34 13.08
CA GLY A 283 -0.01 7.20 11.76
C GLY A 283 -0.95 7.56 10.61
N CYS A 284 -2.22 7.12 10.64
CA CYS A 284 -3.24 7.56 9.68
C CYS A 284 -3.49 9.08 9.76
N GLY A 285 -3.53 9.64 10.96
CA GLY A 285 -3.61 11.09 11.15
C GLY A 285 -2.43 11.83 10.52
N ALA A 286 -1.20 11.31 10.67
CA ALA A 286 -0.02 11.89 10.05
C ALA A 286 -0.07 11.80 8.51
N LEU A 287 -0.53 10.69 7.94
CA LEU A 287 -0.77 10.56 6.50
C LEU A 287 -1.77 11.61 6.00
N LEU A 288 -2.88 11.81 6.73
CA LEU A 288 -3.89 12.80 6.38
C LEU A 288 -3.34 14.22 6.47
N LEU A 289 -2.58 14.55 7.51
CA LEU A 289 -1.92 15.85 7.66
C LEU A 289 -0.92 16.08 6.51
N PHE A 290 -0.14 15.06 6.16
CA PHE A 290 0.79 15.14 5.03
C PHE A 290 0.05 15.35 3.71
N PHE A 291 -1.06 14.63 3.48
CA PHE A 291 -1.92 14.85 2.32
C PHE A 291 -2.40 16.31 2.24
N LEU A 292 -2.94 16.84 3.33
CA LEU A 292 -3.42 18.23 3.37
C LEU A 292 -2.28 19.24 3.14
N ALA A 293 -1.11 19.00 3.72
CA ALA A 293 0.06 19.86 3.54
C ALA A 293 0.61 19.86 2.09
N THR A 294 0.37 18.80 1.32
CA THR A 294 0.80 18.72 -0.09
C THR A 294 -0.15 19.40 -1.07
N LEU A 295 -1.39 19.71 -0.69
CA LEU A 295 -2.39 20.28 -1.59
C LEU A 295 -1.94 21.60 -2.26
N PRO A 296 -1.33 22.57 -1.56
CA PRO A 296 -0.85 23.79 -2.22
C PRO A 296 0.20 23.48 -3.29
N PHE A 297 1.08 22.51 -3.08
CA PHE A 297 2.12 22.13 -4.03
C PHE A 297 1.53 21.38 -5.24
N VAL A 298 0.47 20.59 -5.05
CA VAL A 298 -0.28 19.97 -6.14
C VAL A 298 -0.98 21.02 -6.97
N ASP A 299 -1.57 22.04 -6.33
CA ASP A 299 -2.27 23.13 -7.01
C ASP A 299 -1.30 24.00 -7.81
N MET A 300 -0.12 24.26 -7.28
CA MET A 300 0.97 24.95 -7.97
C MET A 300 1.55 24.14 -9.14
N GLY A 301 1.20 22.87 -9.30
CA GLY A 301 1.76 22.00 -10.33
C GLY A 301 3.20 21.55 -10.04
N LEU A 302 3.64 21.49 -8.77
CA LEU A 302 4.96 20.94 -8.43
C LEU A 302 5.04 19.47 -8.84
N ALA A 303 5.92 19.13 -9.78
CA ALA A 303 5.98 17.83 -10.41
C ALA A 303 6.14 16.69 -9.38
N LEU A 304 7.00 16.84 -8.37
CA LEU A 304 7.16 15.85 -7.30
C LEU A 304 5.86 15.62 -6.54
N ALA A 305 5.16 16.67 -6.13
CA ALA A 305 3.92 16.56 -5.36
C ALA A 305 2.81 15.84 -6.15
N VAL A 306 2.68 16.14 -7.44
CA VAL A 306 1.72 15.49 -8.35
C VAL A 306 2.09 14.02 -8.57
N GLN A 307 3.38 13.71 -8.80
CA GLN A 307 3.85 12.36 -9.08
C GLN A 307 3.85 11.43 -7.86
N LEU A 308 3.94 11.96 -6.66
CA LEU A 308 3.79 11.19 -5.41
C LEU A 308 2.42 10.54 -5.28
N GLN A 309 1.42 11.04 -6.01
CA GLN A 309 0.06 10.49 -6.00
C GLN A 309 -0.46 10.32 -4.56
N ILE A 310 -0.33 11.40 -3.79
CA ILE A 310 -0.56 11.40 -2.34
C ILE A 310 -1.96 10.89 -1.94
N GLY A 311 -2.96 11.02 -2.82
CA GLY A 311 -4.30 10.46 -2.58
C GLY A 311 -4.32 8.96 -2.29
N ARG A 312 -3.25 8.22 -2.65
CA ARG A 312 -3.14 6.78 -2.36
C ARG A 312 -3.01 6.45 -0.87
N ILE A 313 -2.75 7.42 -0.01
CA ILE A 313 -2.80 7.22 1.45
C ILE A 313 -4.15 6.69 1.92
N PHE A 314 -5.24 7.10 1.23
CA PHE A 314 -6.58 6.65 1.59
C PHE A 314 -6.77 5.13 1.46
N TRP A 315 -5.91 4.43 0.72
CA TRP A 315 -5.93 2.97 0.68
C TRP A 315 -5.54 2.34 2.02
N LEU A 316 -4.57 2.92 2.73
CA LEU A 316 -4.15 2.47 4.05
C LEU A 316 -5.21 2.79 5.10
N ILE A 317 -5.80 3.98 5.01
CA ILE A 317 -6.89 4.42 5.89
C ILE A 317 -8.12 3.53 5.69
N ASP A 318 -8.46 3.21 4.45
CA ASP A 318 -9.56 2.32 4.08
C ASP A 318 -9.40 0.91 4.68
N LEU A 319 -8.21 0.32 4.58
CA LEU A 319 -7.92 -0.98 5.20
C LEU A 319 -8.15 -0.96 6.72
N LEU A 320 -7.68 0.08 7.40
CA LEU A 320 -7.83 0.19 8.86
C LEU A 320 -9.28 0.54 9.26
N ALA A 321 -9.98 1.30 8.44
CA ALA A 321 -11.42 1.56 8.62
C ALA A 321 -12.23 0.28 8.44
N LEU A 322 -11.93 -0.53 7.40
CA LEU A 322 -12.55 -1.84 7.20
C LEU A 322 -12.29 -2.78 8.40
N ALA A 323 -11.07 -2.80 8.92
CA ALA A 323 -10.72 -3.58 10.11
C ALA A 323 -11.55 -3.13 11.33
N SER A 324 -11.67 -1.82 11.53
CA SER A 324 -12.45 -1.25 12.63
C SER A 324 -13.94 -1.53 12.49
N LEU A 325 -14.47 -1.44 11.26
CA LEU A 325 -15.86 -1.76 10.95
C LEU A 325 -16.15 -3.26 11.17
N ALA A 326 -15.23 -4.15 10.78
CA ALA A 326 -15.36 -5.58 11.02
C ALA A 326 -15.46 -5.91 12.51
N TRP A 327 -14.69 -5.19 13.35
CA TRP A 327 -14.85 -5.28 14.80
C TRP A 327 -16.21 -4.76 15.24
N LEU A 328 -16.64 -3.58 14.79
CA LEU A 328 -17.89 -2.95 15.22
C LEU A 328 -19.12 -3.84 14.96
N VAL A 329 -19.20 -4.46 13.78
CA VAL A 329 -20.35 -5.31 13.40
C VAL A 329 -20.32 -6.69 14.05
N THR A 330 -19.22 -7.09 14.65
CA THR A 330 -19.05 -8.39 15.32
C THR A 330 -18.85 -8.26 16.83
N ALA A 331 -18.78 -7.02 17.33
CA ALA A 331 -18.63 -6.78 18.76
C ALA A 331 -19.88 -7.31 19.51
N PRO A 332 -19.69 -8.00 20.65
CA PRO A 332 -20.82 -8.29 21.52
C PRO A 332 -21.45 -6.98 22.00
N GLU A 333 -22.75 -7.00 22.28
CA GLU A 333 -23.43 -5.86 22.91
C GLU A 333 -22.73 -5.57 24.24
N TYR A 334 -22.17 -4.36 24.39
CA TYR A 334 -21.56 -3.87 25.62
C TYR A 334 -22.52 -2.93 26.35
#